data_47059878cb050c072c097cf7b6ed60e0
#
_entry.id   47059878cb050c072c097cf7b6ed60e0
#
_cell.length_a   1.000
_cell.length_b   1.000
_cell.length_c   1.000
_cell.angle_alpha   90.00
_cell.angle_beta   90.00
_cell.angle_gamma   90.00
#
_symmetry.space_group_name_H-M   'P 1'
#
loop_
_entity.id
_entity.type
_entity.pdbx_description
1 polymer ?
#
loop_
_entity_poly.entity_id
_entity_poly.type
_entity_poly.pdbx_seq_one_letter_code
_entity_poly.pdbx_strand_id
1 'polypeptide(L)'
;MLAAMAACTTPPTIRVTGVDVVERGKESAEVAVRLEVQNPTGLPIRIDTWNYGLDVRGRRVYSGAWVAAITVPPESRILTAIPAVVPNADAPGADAAWRVDGSIRYLEPSRFSQLLFDLGLNRPSAGFDGKGTTMGSGGSIPSA
;
A
#
# COMPACT_ATOMS: atom_id res chain seq x y z
N MET A 1 -30.43 -28.13 9.05
CA MET A 1 -29.01 -27.92 9.10
C MET A 1 -28.69 -26.63 8.36
N LEU A 2 -28.61 -25.53 9.07
CA LEU A 2 -28.19 -24.23 8.52
C LEU A 2 -26.66 -24.26 8.45
N ALA A 3 -26.15 -24.52 7.25
CA ALA A 3 -24.76 -24.22 6.99
C ALA A 3 -24.62 -22.71 7.06
N ALA A 4 -24.02 -22.19 8.11
CA ALA A 4 -23.56 -20.82 8.13
C ALA A 4 -22.51 -20.73 7.03
N MET A 5 -22.91 -20.27 5.86
CA MET A 5 -21.97 -19.80 4.88
C MET A 5 -21.36 -18.53 5.46
N ALA A 6 -20.30 -18.71 6.23
CA ALA A 6 -19.40 -17.61 6.47
C ALA A 6 -18.93 -17.16 5.09
N ALA A 7 -19.47 -16.04 4.62
CA ALA A 7 -18.95 -15.38 3.44
C ALA A 7 -17.51 -14.99 3.79
N CYS A 8 -16.56 -15.86 3.50
CA CYS A 8 -15.14 -15.55 3.57
C CYS A 8 -14.88 -14.57 2.44
N THR A 9 -15.03 -13.27 2.73
CA THR A 9 -14.57 -12.23 1.85
C THR A 9 -13.05 -12.31 1.85
N THR A 10 -12.50 -12.73 0.72
CA THR A 10 -11.05 -12.77 0.54
C THR A 10 -10.53 -11.35 0.52
N PRO A 11 -9.65 -10.97 1.44
CA PRO A 11 -9.11 -9.61 1.45
C PRO A 11 -8.25 -9.34 0.20
N PRO A 12 -8.12 -8.08 -0.21
CA PRO A 12 -7.18 -7.73 -1.26
C PRO A 12 -5.75 -8.06 -0.84
N THR A 13 -4.94 -8.45 -1.80
CA THR A 13 -3.52 -8.72 -1.61
C THR A 13 -2.72 -7.50 -2.03
N ILE A 14 -1.80 -7.06 -1.19
CA ILE A 14 -0.94 -5.91 -1.47
C ILE A 14 0.51 -6.37 -1.44
N ARG A 15 1.22 -6.08 -2.51
CA ARG A 15 2.64 -6.37 -2.63
C ARG A 15 3.43 -5.08 -2.85
N VAL A 16 4.46 -4.86 -2.04
CA VAL A 16 5.39 -3.74 -2.24
C VAL A 16 6.37 -4.14 -3.33
N THR A 17 6.40 -3.38 -4.41
CA THR A 17 7.24 -3.69 -5.58
C THR A 17 8.51 -2.86 -5.63
N GLY A 18 8.58 -1.75 -4.94
CA GLY A 18 9.78 -0.92 -4.92
C GLY A 18 9.62 0.34 -4.10
N VAL A 19 10.75 0.97 -3.85
CA VAL A 19 10.84 2.27 -3.17
C VAL A 19 11.83 3.11 -3.98
N ASP A 20 11.38 4.29 -4.42
CA ASP A 20 12.20 5.19 -5.24
C ASP A 20 12.09 6.63 -4.74
N VAL A 21 13.19 7.36 -4.84
CA VAL A 21 13.16 8.81 -4.65
C VAL A 21 12.66 9.44 -5.94
N VAL A 22 11.55 10.17 -5.87
CA VAL A 22 10.93 10.81 -7.04
C VAL A 22 11.26 12.29 -7.14
N GLU A 23 11.53 12.95 -6.03
CA GLU A 23 11.90 14.36 -5.99
C GLU A 23 12.80 14.65 -4.79
N ARG A 24 13.80 15.49 -4.99
CA ARG A 24 14.66 16.00 -3.93
C ARG A 24 14.53 17.50 -3.82
N GLY A 25 14.11 17.98 -2.64
CA GLY A 25 14.14 19.39 -2.29
C GLY A 25 15.41 19.76 -1.54
N LYS A 26 15.43 20.94 -0.96
CA LYS A 26 16.58 21.44 -0.19
C LYS A 26 16.78 20.70 1.13
N GLU A 27 15.69 20.35 1.80
CA GLU A 27 15.71 19.74 3.14
C GLU A 27 15.11 18.34 3.17
N SER A 28 14.21 18.04 2.25
CA SER A 28 13.49 16.78 2.22
C SER A 28 13.43 16.18 0.83
N ALA A 29 13.17 14.89 0.79
CA ALA A 29 12.95 14.14 -0.43
C ALA A 29 11.58 13.49 -0.40
N GLU A 30 10.90 13.46 -1.54
CA GLU A 30 9.70 12.67 -1.74
C GLU A 30 10.09 11.28 -2.24
N VAL A 31 9.62 10.28 -1.52
CA VAL A 31 9.84 8.87 -1.83
C VAL A 31 8.52 8.27 -2.25
N ALA A 32 8.50 7.54 -3.35
CA ALA A 32 7.36 6.75 -3.77
C ALA A 32 7.52 5.30 -3.32
N VAL A 33 6.55 4.80 -2.58
CA VAL A 33 6.43 3.38 -2.27
C VAL A 33 5.50 2.78 -3.31
N ARG A 34 6.02 1.93 -4.17
CA ARG A 34 5.28 1.30 -5.26
C ARG A 34 4.61 0.03 -4.79
N LEU A 35 3.36 -0.11 -5.13
CA LEU A 35 2.50 -1.20 -4.68
C LEU A 35 1.73 -1.81 -5.84
N GLU A 36 1.54 -3.11 -5.75
CA GLU A 36 0.59 -3.85 -6.57
C GLU A 36 -0.56 -4.30 -5.67
N VAL A 37 -1.78 -3.91 -6.02
CA VAL A 37 -2.98 -4.29 -5.29
C VAL A 37 -3.80 -5.24 -6.16
N GLN A 38 -4.07 -6.41 -5.65
CA GLN A 38 -4.87 -7.41 -6.33
C GLN A 38 -6.21 -7.61 -5.62
N ASN A 39 -7.28 -7.50 -6.39
CA ASN A 39 -8.63 -7.82 -5.94
C ASN A 39 -9.04 -9.18 -6.49
N PRO A 40 -9.06 -10.24 -5.67
CA PRO A 40 -9.45 -11.57 -6.12
C PRO A 40 -10.94 -11.80 -6.19
N THR A 41 -11.76 -10.83 -5.77
CA THR A 41 -13.21 -10.97 -5.69
C THR A 41 -13.93 -10.53 -6.96
N GLY A 42 -15.18 -10.93 -7.11
CA GLY A 42 -16.04 -10.51 -8.20
C GLY A 42 -16.69 -9.12 -8.03
N LEU A 43 -16.31 -8.39 -6.99
CA LEU A 43 -16.83 -7.05 -6.70
C LEU A 43 -15.68 -6.04 -6.65
N PRO A 44 -15.91 -4.77 -7.06
CA PRO A 44 -14.89 -3.75 -6.91
C PRO A 44 -14.58 -3.51 -5.42
N ILE A 45 -13.35 -3.17 -5.11
CA ILE A 45 -12.90 -2.80 -3.76
C ILE A 45 -12.44 -1.35 -3.79
N ARG A 46 -12.93 -0.57 -2.84
CA ARG A 46 -12.50 0.81 -2.65
C ARG A 46 -11.57 0.89 -1.45
N ILE A 47 -10.37 1.40 -1.67
CA ILE A 47 -9.40 1.65 -0.60
C ILE A 47 -9.48 3.13 -0.25
N ASP A 48 -9.72 3.44 1.02
CA ASP A 48 -9.86 4.81 1.49
C ASP A 48 -8.63 5.32 2.22
N THR A 49 -7.99 4.50 3.03
CA THR A 49 -6.92 4.94 3.90
C THR A 49 -5.75 3.96 3.87
N TRP A 50 -4.55 4.52 3.78
CA TRP A 50 -3.29 3.81 3.84
C TRP A 50 -2.55 4.24 5.11
N ASN A 51 -2.21 3.30 5.98
CA ASN A 51 -1.36 3.53 7.14
C ASN A 51 -0.09 2.74 6.91
N TYR A 52 1.05 3.38 6.92
CA TYR A 52 2.30 2.71 6.59
C TYR A 52 3.51 3.36 7.22
N GLY A 53 4.57 2.57 7.31
CA GLY A 53 5.87 3.01 7.73
C GLY A 53 6.94 2.56 6.75
N LEU A 54 7.98 3.34 6.63
CA LEU A 54 9.15 3.07 5.81
C LEU A 54 10.39 3.02 6.68
N ASP A 55 11.14 1.94 6.57
CA ASP A 55 12.47 1.81 7.13
C ASP A 55 13.51 1.87 6.02
N VAL A 56 14.56 2.62 6.23
CA VAL A 56 15.73 2.68 5.35
C VAL A 56 16.97 2.37 6.16
N ARG A 57 17.75 1.42 5.68
CA ARG A 57 18.97 0.94 6.37
C ARG A 57 18.69 0.51 7.82
N GLY A 58 17.56 -0.17 8.04
CA GLY A 58 17.17 -0.68 9.35
C GLY A 58 16.58 0.34 10.32
N ARG A 59 16.34 1.57 9.89
CA ARG A 59 15.81 2.64 10.74
C ARG A 59 14.50 3.18 10.18
N ARG A 60 13.50 3.38 11.05
CA ARG A 60 12.23 4.01 10.66
C ARG A 60 12.46 5.48 10.28
N VAL A 61 12.18 5.82 9.04
CA VAL A 61 12.35 7.19 8.51
C VAL A 61 11.01 7.86 8.19
N TYR A 62 9.95 7.09 8.09
CA TYR A 62 8.61 7.62 7.86
C TYR A 62 7.56 6.74 8.53
N SER A 63 6.54 7.38 9.10
CA SER A 63 5.34 6.72 9.58
C SER A 63 4.17 7.68 9.46
N GLY A 64 3.09 7.25 8.85
CA GLY A 64 1.95 8.13 8.66
C GLY A 64 0.78 7.46 7.98
N ALA A 65 -0.22 8.25 7.70
CA ALA A 65 -1.43 7.86 6.99
C ALA A 65 -1.61 8.73 5.75
N TRP A 66 -2.09 8.10 4.69
CA TRP A 66 -2.46 8.79 3.46
C TRP A 66 -3.89 8.44 3.09
N VAL A 67 -4.70 9.47 2.89
CA VAL A 67 -6.10 9.33 2.52
C VAL A 67 -6.24 9.60 1.03
N ALA A 68 -6.48 8.55 0.28
CA ALA A 68 -6.72 8.65 -1.16
C ALA A 68 -7.59 7.49 -1.59
N ALA A 69 -8.74 7.81 -2.15
CA ALA A 69 -9.68 6.80 -2.61
C ALA A 69 -9.18 6.18 -3.93
N ILE A 70 -9.00 4.87 -3.91
CA ILE A 70 -8.60 4.08 -5.08
C ILE A 70 -9.57 2.91 -5.21
N THR A 71 -10.11 2.72 -6.40
CA THR A 71 -10.97 1.58 -6.69
C THR A 71 -10.21 0.53 -7.48
N VAL A 72 -10.21 -0.69 -6.98
CA VAL A 72 -9.65 -1.85 -7.68
C VAL A 72 -10.79 -2.62 -8.30
N PRO A 73 -10.86 -2.73 -9.64
CA PRO A 73 -11.91 -3.47 -10.31
C PRO A 73 -11.95 -4.94 -9.90
N PRO A 74 -13.10 -5.63 -10.12
CA PRO A 74 -13.21 -7.05 -9.83
C PRO A 74 -12.17 -7.87 -10.59
N GLU A 75 -11.60 -8.88 -9.92
CA GLU A 75 -10.67 -9.84 -10.51
C GLU A 75 -9.51 -9.18 -11.26
N SER A 76 -9.04 -8.07 -10.73
CA SER A 76 -8.03 -7.22 -11.35
C SER A 76 -6.95 -6.85 -10.35
N ARG A 77 -5.84 -6.40 -10.90
CA ARG A 77 -4.76 -5.79 -10.13
C ARG A 77 -4.45 -4.42 -10.70
N ILE A 78 -4.05 -3.52 -9.81
CA ILE A 78 -3.60 -2.18 -10.18
C ILE A 78 -2.21 -1.94 -9.61
N LEU A 79 -1.46 -1.10 -10.29
CA LEU A 79 -0.20 -0.56 -9.80
C LEU A 79 -0.47 0.85 -9.26
N THR A 80 0.01 1.12 -8.07
CA THR A 80 -0.13 2.44 -7.46
C THR A 80 1.14 2.79 -6.68
N ALA A 81 1.23 4.03 -6.24
CA ALA A 81 2.31 4.49 -5.40
C ALA A 81 1.75 5.35 -4.27
N ILE A 82 2.32 5.21 -3.09
CA ILE A 82 2.00 6.04 -1.93
C ILE A 82 3.21 6.88 -1.55
N PRO A 83 3.02 8.15 -1.18
CA PRO A 83 4.12 9.06 -0.94
C PRO A 83 4.67 8.95 0.48
N ALA A 84 5.95 9.19 0.64
CA ALA A 84 6.58 9.40 1.93
C ALA A 84 7.58 10.56 1.81
N VAL A 85 7.40 11.58 2.63
CA VAL A 85 8.34 12.70 2.68
C VAL A 85 9.31 12.46 3.84
N VAL A 86 10.58 12.42 3.52
CA VAL A 86 11.64 12.14 4.49
C VAL A 86 12.73 13.21 4.41
N PRO A 87 13.46 13.49 5.50
CA PRO A 87 14.65 14.36 5.42
C PRO A 87 15.65 13.81 4.41
N ASN A 88 16.36 14.68 3.71
CA ASN A 88 17.34 14.27 2.70
C ASN A 88 18.39 13.28 3.25
N ALA A 89 18.77 13.45 4.51
CA ALA A 89 19.74 12.55 5.16
C ALA A 89 19.19 11.12 5.33
N ASP A 90 17.89 10.96 5.38
CA ASP A 90 17.20 9.68 5.57
C ASP A 90 16.73 9.07 4.26
N ALA A 91 16.78 9.80 3.16
CA ALA A 91 16.34 9.31 1.87
C ALA A 91 17.20 8.12 1.41
N PRO A 92 16.58 7.09 0.80
CA PRO A 92 17.35 5.96 0.31
C PRO A 92 18.27 6.38 -0.83
N GLY A 93 19.55 6.09 -0.68
CA GLY A 93 20.51 6.20 -1.78
C GLY A 93 20.50 4.94 -2.65
N ALA A 94 21.51 4.85 -3.53
CA ALA A 94 21.72 3.63 -4.30
C ALA A 94 22.01 2.45 -3.35
N ASP A 95 21.44 1.28 -3.68
CA ASP A 95 21.66 0.03 -2.94
C ASP A 95 21.29 0.10 -1.45
N ALA A 96 20.38 1.00 -1.08
CA ALA A 96 19.89 1.09 0.28
C ALA A 96 18.83 0.03 0.55
N ALA A 97 18.97 -0.71 1.64
CA ALA A 97 17.96 -1.66 2.08
C ALA A 97 16.73 -0.90 2.62
N TRP A 98 15.55 -1.29 2.19
CA TRP A 98 14.30 -0.73 2.66
C TRP A 98 13.34 -1.81 3.12
N ARG A 99 12.45 -1.40 4.01
CA ARG A 99 11.31 -2.20 4.44
C ARG A 99 10.09 -1.30 4.57
N VAL A 100 8.96 -1.78 4.10
CA VAL A 100 7.66 -1.12 4.22
C VAL A 100 6.70 -2.07 4.90
N ASP A 101 5.97 -1.57 5.86
CA ASP A 101 4.88 -2.28 6.51
C ASP A 101 3.70 -1.35 6.68
N GLY A 102 2.51 -1.91 6.66
CA GLY A 102 1.32 -1.10 6.81
C GLY A 102 0.04 -1.87 6.70
N SER A 103 -1.05 -1.11 6.63
CA SER A 103 -2.39 -1.64 6.44
C SER A 103 -3.24 -0.67 5.63
N ILE A 104 -4.27 -1.21 5.01
CA ILE A 104 -5.28 -0.43 4.33
C ILE A 104 -6.63 -0.62 5.00
N ARG A 105 -7.47 0.40 4.88
CA ARG A 105 -8.90 0.26 5.10
C ARG A 105 -9.59 0.26 3.76
N TYR A 106 -10.47 -0.68 3.55
CA TYR A 106 -11.17 -0.83 2.30
C TYR A 106 -12.66 -1.08 2.51
N LEU A 107 -13.43 -0.80 1.48
CA LEU A 107 -14.87 -1.00 1.45
C LEU A 107 -15.24 -1.87 0.27
N GLU A 108 -16.01 -2.91 0.55
CA GLU A 108 -16.70 -3.67 -0.50
C GLU A 108 -18.06 -3.03 -0.74
N PRO A 109 -18.42 -2.70 -1.98
CA PRO A 109 -19.68 -2.03 -2.27
C PRO A 109 -20.86 -3.01 -2.29
N SER A 110 -21.24 -3.52 -1.14
CA SER A 110 -22.56 -4.09 -0.95
C SER A 110 -23.38 -3.14 -0.09
N ARG A 111 -24.68 -3.09 -0.27
CA ARG A 111 -25.55 -2.21 0.52
C ARG A 111 -25.41 -2.50 2.02
N PHE A 112 -25.24 -3.75 2.37
CA PHE A 112 -25.12 -4.17 3.75
C PHE A 112 -23.74 -3.77 4.32
N SER A 113 -22.67 -3.99 3.57
CA SER A 113 -21.33 -3.58 3.97
C SER A 113 -21.23 -2.06 4.13
N GLN A 114 -21.87 -1.31 3.25
CA GLN A 114 -21.88 0.15 3.33
C GLN A 114 -22.62 0.63 4.58
N LEU A 115 -23.76 0.03 4.88
CA LEU A 115 -24.50 0.35 6.09
C LEU A 115 -23.69 0.08 7.35
N LEU A 116 -23.01 -1.06 7.43
CA LEU A 116 -22.16 -1.41 8.56
C LEU A 116 -20.96 -0.47 8.67
N PHE A 117 -20.40 -0.07 7.54
CA PHE A 117 -19.30 0.90 7.50
C PHE A 117 -19.74 2.28 8.01
N ASP A 118 -20.90 2.76 7.54
CA ASP A 118 -21.45 4.05 7.96
C ASP A 118 -21.79 4.07 9.45
N LEU A 119 -22.20 2.94 10.00
CA LEU A 119 -22.45 2.77 11.44
C LEU A 119 -21.15 2.56 12.25
N GLY A 120 -20.01 2.48 11.59
CA GLY A 120 -18.73 2.22 12.26
C GLY A 120 -18.54 0.79 12.76
N LEU A 121 -19.41 -0.13 12.34
CA LEU A 121 -19.42 -1.51 12.80
C LEU A 121 -18.59 -2.45 11.93
N ASN A 122 -18.33 -2.07 10.69
CA ASN A 122 -17.54 -2.85 9.75
C ASN A 122 -16.49 -1.96 9.08
N ARG A 123 -15.24 -2.10 9.48
CA ARG A 123 -14.11 -1.39 8.89
C ARG A 123 -13.03 -2.42 8.54
N PRO A 124 -13.22 -3.16 7.46
CA PRO A 124 -12.26 -4.18 7.08
C PRO A 124 -10.90 -3.56 6.79
N SER A 125 -9.87 -4.25 7.22
CA SER A 125 -8.49 -3.85 6.98
C SER A 125 -7.69 -5.03 6.46
N ALA A 126 -6.65 -4.74 5.68
CA ALA A 126 -5.68 -5.73 5.22
C ALA A 126 -4.28 -5.20 5.44
N GLY A 127 -3.41 -6.04 5.98
CA GLY A 127 -2.01 -5.69 6.20
C GLY A 127 -1.16 -5.97 4.97
N PHE A 128 -0.02 -5.31 4.89
CA PHE A 128 0.99 -5.57 3.89
C PHE A 128 2.39 -5.28 4.44
N ASP A 129 3.37 -5.97 3.91
CA ASP A 129 4.78 -5.70 4.18
C ASP A 129 5.62 -6.08 2.97
N GLY A 130 6.79 -5.50 2.88
CA GLY A 130 7.76 -5.82 1.85
C GLY A 130 9.12 -5.26 2.19
N LYS A 131 10.14 -5.84 1.60
CA LYS A 131 11.52 -5.42 1.75
C LYS A 131 12.28 -5.58 0.44
N GLY A 132 13.31 -4.81 0.28
CA GLY A 132 14.15 -4.87 -0.91
C GLY A 132 15.31 -3.92 -0.80
N THR A 133 15.88 -3.63 -1.95
CA THR A 133 17.00 -2.71 -2.08
C THR A 133 16.66 -1.69 -3.16
N THR A 134 16.99 -0.43 -2.93
CA THR A 134 16.78 0.61 -3.95
C THR A 134 17.73 0.35 -5.13
N MET A 135 17.21 0.59 -6.34
CA MET A 135 18.05 0.56 -7.53
C MET A 135 18.89 1.84 -7.60
N GLY A 136 20.13 1.74 -8.03
CA GLY A 136 20.97 2.90 -8.24
C GLY A 136 20.38 3.83 -9.30
N SER A 137 20.58 5.13 -9.13
CA SER A 137 20.22 6.11 -10.17
C SER A 137 21.06 5.84 -11.42
N GLY A 138 20.43 5.44 -12.50
CA GLY A 138 21.10 5.00 -13.73
C GLY A 138 21.16 3.48 -13.89
N GLY A 139 20.61 2.74 -12.96
CA GLY A 139 20.43 1.30 -13.13
C GLY A 139 19.50 1.02 -14.29
N SER A 140 19.99 0.31 -15.27
CA SER A 140 19.15 -0.23 -16.33
C SER A 140 18.02 -1.03 -15.70
N ILE A 141 16.82 -0.77 -16.16
CA ILE A 141 15.67 -1.61 -15.85
C ILE A 141 16.09 -3.04 -16.18
N PRO A 142 16.04 -3.98 -15.21
CA PRO A 142 16.25 -5.35 -15.60
C PRO A 142 15.18 -5.71 -16.61
N SER A 143 15.60 -5.94 -17.81
CA SER A 143 14.73 -6.54 -18.80
C SER A 143 14.34 -7.91 -18.29
N ALA A 144 13.08 -8.03 -18.01
CA ALA A 144 12.51 -9.31 -17.65
C ALA A 144 12.75 -10.32 -18.75
#